data_b64f11c098eb7ab563febcc7bd3c556d
#
_entry.id   b64f11c098eb7ab563febcc7bd3c556d
#
_cell.length_a   1.000
_cell.length_b   1.000
_cell.length_c   1.000
_cell.angle_alpha   90.00
_cell.angle_beta   90.00
_cell.angle_gamma   90.00
#
_symmetry.space_group_name_H-M   'P 1'
#
loop_
_entity.id
_entity.type
_entity.pdbx_description
1 polymer ?
#
loop_
_entity_poly.entity_id
_entity_poly.type
_entity_poly.pdbx_seq_one_letter_code
_entity_poly.pdbx_strand_id
1 'polypeptide(L)'
;SSKTVARIGVWRAGPRCRTNTYLRFRADHAAAMDAVFTDVPERLLEEMGLFTVQTLCETKDMYLTRPDLGRRFSQETLAELQQRCKRNPDVQLVVSDGLSSTSVSANLRDILPAILQGLSSTGVSVGTPFFIKYGRVGAMDAVTEALGSKVTVILLGERPGLATGESMSAYMTYG
;
A
#
# COMPACT_ATOMS: atom_id res chain seq x y z
N SER A 1 17.89 -5.94 22.35
CA SER A 1 19.15 -5.60 21.69
C SER A 1 18.99 -4.27 20.99
N SER A 2 19.87 -3.30 21.24
CA SER A 2 19.82 -1.94 20.64
C SER A 2 20.16 -1.92 19.15
N LYS A 3 20.52 -3.05 18.55
CA LYS A 3 20.98 -3.18 17.16
C LYS A 3 19.92 -3.73 16.20
N THR A 4 18.76 -4.14 16.69
CA THR A 4 17.70 -4.71 15.85
C THR A 4 16.34 -4.55 16.52
N VAL A 5 15.28 -4.31 15.72
CA VAL A 5 13.88 -4.37 16.15
C VAL A 5 13.37 -5.81 16.28
N ALA A 6 14.12 -6.79 15.78
CA ALA A 6 13.75 -8.19 15.90
C ALA A 6 13.72 -8.64 17.36
N ARG A 7 12.76 -9.48 17.71
CA ARG A 7 12.58 -10.03 19.06
C ARG A 7 13.49 -11.23 19.29
N ILE A 8 14.76 -10.95 19.53
CA ILE A 8 15.77 -11.96 19.83
C ILE A 8 15.83 -12.16 21.34
N GLY A 9 15.94 -13.43 21.79
CA GLY A 9 16.10 -13.75 23.19
C GLY A 9 14.84 -13.58 24.04
N VAL A 10 13.65 -13.78 23.46
CA VAL A 10 12.40 -13.78 24.22
C VAL A 10 12.42 -14.84 25.33
N TRP A 11 11.93 -14.45 26.50
CA TRP A 11 12.01 -15.28 27.69
C TRP A 11 11.09 -16.50 27.62
N ARG A 12 11.63 -17.66 28.06
CA ARG A 12 10.94 -18.93 28.17
C ARG A 12 10.82 -19.40 29.63
N ALA A 13 9.86 -20.27 29.86
CA ALA A 13 9.68 -21.06 31.06
C ALA A 13 9.60 -22.54 30.63
N GLY A 14 10.77 -23.23 30.58
CA GLY A 14 10.86 -24.51 29.89
C GLY A 14 10.60 -24.43 28.40
N PRO A 15 9.78 -25.32 27.80
CA PRO A 15 9.47 -25.32 26.39
C PRO A 15 8.50 -24.18 25.99
N ARG A 16 7.87 -23.51 26.95
CA ARG A 16 6.84 -22.47 26.70
C ARG A 16 7.41 -21.06 26.88
N CYS A 17 6.81 -20.08 26.19
CA CYS A 17 7.07 -18.68 26.50
C CYS A 17 6.54 -18.33 27.90
N ARG A 18 7.19 -17.38 28.59
CA ARG A 18 6.63 -16.81 29.82
C ARG A 18 5.29 -16.13 29.51
N THR A 19 4.36 -16.13 30.46
CA THR A 19 3.01 -15.60 30.30
C THR A 19 2.98 -14.17 29.76
N ASN A 20 3.82 -13.29 30.32
CA ASN A 20 3.90 -11.90 29.86
C ASN A 20 4.40 -11.79 28.39
N THR A 21 5.36 -12.61 27.99
CA THR A 21 5.85 -12.68 26.62
C THR A 21 4.75 -13.16 25.66
N TYR A 22 4.02 -14.18 26.09
CA TYR A 22 2.89 -14.72 25.31
C TYR A 22 1.74 -13.72 25.15
N LEU A 23 1.34 -13.05 26.25
CA LEU A 23 0.29 -12.04 26.22
C LEU A 23 0.66 -10.85 25.33
N ARG A 24 1.92 -10.38 25.43
CA ARG A 24 2.41 -9.33 24.55
C ARG A 24 2.40 -9.75 23.08
N PHE A 25 2.87 -10.97 22.80
CA PHE A 25 2.84 -11.52 21.44
C PHE A 25 1.40 -11.54 20.87
N ARG A 26 0.41 -11.93 21.67
CA ARG A 26 -0.99 -11.93 21.26
C ARG A 26 -1.53 -10.53 21.02
N ALA A 27 -1.19 -9.57 21.87
CA ALA A 27 -1.57 -8.17 21.68
C ALA A 27 -0.98 -7.59 20.37
N ASP A 28 0.30 -7.85 20.12
CA ASP A 28 0.96 -7.39 18.90
C ASP A 28 0.37 -8.07 17.64
N HIS A 29 -0.02 -9.34 17.74
CA HIS A 29 -0.71 -10.03 16.65
C HIS A 29 -2.11 -9.44 16.40
N ALA A 30 -2.86 -9.11 17.45
CA ALA A 30 -4.15 -8.44 17.31
C ALA A 30 -3.99 -7.07 16.62
N ALA A 31 -3.03 -6.26 17.04
CA ALA A 31 -2.75 -4.98 16.40
C ALA A 31 -2.35 -5.12 14.92
N ALA A 32 -1.59 -6.17 14.58
CA ALA A 32 -1.26 -6.48 13.19
C ALA A 32 -2.50 -6.89 12.38
N MET A 33 -3.43 -7.63 12.96
CA MET A 33 -4.71 -7.97 12.33
C MET A 33 -5.57 -6.72 12.11
N ASP A 34 -5.66 -5.84 13.10
CA ASP A 34 -6.40 -4.57 12.98
C ASP A 34 -5.85 -3.72 11.83
N ALA A 35 -4.52 -3.63 11.68
CA ALA A 35 -3.89 -2.90 10.58
C ALA A 35 -4.24 -3.46 9.19
N VAL A 36 -4.47 -4.78 9.08
CA VAL A 36 -4.91 -5.43 7.83
C VAL A 36 -6.37 -5.12 7.51
N PHE A 37 -7.25 -5.15 8.52
CA PHE A 37 -8.71 -5.04 8.31
C PHE A 37 -9.24 -3.61 8.38
N THR A 38 -8.44 -2.63 8.80
CA THR A 38 -8.81 -1.22 8.79
C THR A 38 -8.73 -0.67 7.36
N ASP A 39 -9.66 0.19 6.97
CA ASP A 39 -9.62 0.93 5.70
C ASP A 39 -8.82 2.24 5.85
N VAL A 40 -8.26 2.73 4.75
CA VAL A 40 -7.68 4.07 4.70
C VAL A 40 -8.81 5.10 4.78
N PRO A 41 -8.72 6.11 5.68
CA PRO A 41 -9.77 7.11 5.84
C PRO A 41 -9.97 7.91 4.53
N GLU A 42 -11.21 8.02 4.06
CA GLU A 42 -11.56 8.79 2.85
C GLU A 42 -11.11 10.24 2.96
N ARG A 43 -11.30 10.85 4.14
CA ARG A 43 -10.83 12.22 4.41
C ARG A 43 -9.33 12.41 4.14
N LEU A 44 -8.50 11.40 4.41
CA LEU A 44 -7.08 11.48 4.10
C LEU A 44 -6.85 11.49 2.59
N LEU A 45 -7.57 10.65 1.84
CA LEU A 45 -7.45 10.58 0.39
C LEU A 45 -7.91 11.89 -0.27
N GLU A 46 -9.02 12.46 0.20
CA GLU A 46 -9.51 13.77 -0.25
C GLU A 46 -8.50 14.89 0.05
N GLU A 47 -7.94 14.94 1.28
CA GLU A 47 -6.90 15.90 1.68
C GLU A 47 -5.67 15.82 0.78
N MET A 48 -5.31 14.60 0.35
CA MET A 48 -4.17 14.36 -0.55
C MET A 48 -4.52 14.50 -2.03
N GLY A 49 -5.76 14.84 -2.38
CA GLY A 49 -6.22 14.98 -3.76
C GLY A 49 -6.26 13.68 -4.54
N LEU A 50 -6.38 12.53 -3.85
CA LEU A 50 -6.44 11.22 -4.46
C LEU A 50 -7.89 10.76 -4.64
N PHE A 51 -8.28 10.41 -5.84
CA PHE A 51 -9.50 9.66 -6.05
C PHE A 51 -9.24 8.16 -5.90
N THR A 52 -10.28 7.41 -5.58
CA THR A 52 -10.19 5.98 -5.32
C THR A 52 -10.72 5.18 -6.51
N VAL A 53 -9.96 4.17 -6.90
CA VAL A 53 -10.42 3.06 -7.75
C VAL A 53 -10.24 1.75 -7.00
N GLN A 54 -10.95 0.70 -7.41
CA GLN A 54 -10.91 -0.59 -6.76
C GLN A 54 -10.53 -1.68 -7.76
N THR A 55 -9.74 -2.65 -7.29
CA THR A 55 -9.45 -3.87 -8.05
C THR A 55 -10.70 -4.77 -8.13
N LEU A 56 -10.58 -5.94 -8.77
CA LEU A 56 -11.68 -6.92 -8.79
C LEU A 56 -11.97 -7.56 -7.43
N CYS A 57 -11.22 -7.22 -6.39
CA CYS A 57 -11.52 -7.64 -5.02
C CYS A 57 -12.65 -6.77 -4.45
N GLU A 58 -13.78 -7.38 -4.11
CA GLU A 58 -14.94 -6.69 -3.51
C GLU A 58 -14.79 -6.53 -2.01
N THR A 59 -14.11 -7.48 -1.36
CA THR A 59 -13.93 -7.51 0.09
C THR A 59 -12.48 -7.76 0.48
N LYS A 60 -12.15 -7.44 1.74
CA LYS A 60 -10.81 -7.71 2.28
C LYS A 60 -10.49 -9.21 2.31
N ASP A 61 -11.45 -10.06 2.62
CA ASP A 61 -11.27 -11.51 2.61
C ASP A 61 -10.94 -12.03 1.20
N MET A 62 -11.62 -11.50 0.18
CA MET A 62 -11.31 -11.80 -1.21
C MET A 62 -9.89 -11.35 -1.57
N TYR A 63 -9.49 -10.14 -1.15
CA TYR A 63 -8.14 -9.64 -1.34
C TYR A 63 -7.06 -10.54 -0.71
N LEU A 64 -7.32 -11.10 0.48
CA LEU A 64 -6.39 -11.97 1.18
C LEU A 64 -6.29 -13.36 0.54
N THR A 65 -7.39 -13.91 0.02
CA THR A 65 -7.48 -15.28 -0.50
C THR A 65 -7.33 -15.39 -2.01
N ARG A 66 -7.58 -14.30 -2.76
CA ARG A 66 -7.54 -14.24 -4.23
C ARG A 66 -6.55 -13.17 -4.73
N PRO A 67 -5.25 -13.42 -4.63
CA PRO A 67 -4.23 -12.45 -5.04
C PRO A 67 -4.27 -12.10 -6.54
N ASP A 68 -4.85 -12.96 -7.37
CA ASP A 68 -5.07 -12.73 -8.78
C ASP A 68 -6.03 -11.57 -9.05
N LEU A 69 -7.07 -11.40 -8.22
CA LEU A 69 -8.06 -10.33 -8.36
C LEU A 69 -7.52 -8.97 -7.94
N GLY A 70 -6.62 -8.93 -6.96
CA GLY A 70 -5.96 -7.69 -6.53
C GLY A 70 -4.95 -7.10 -7.53
N ARG A 71 -4.77 -7.73 -8.68
CA ARG A 71 -3.91 -7.28 -9.79
C ARG A 71 -4.70 -6.77 -10.99
N ARG A 72 -6.02 -6.89 -10.98
CA ARG A 72 -6.89 -6.64 -12.12
C ARG A 72 -7.96 -5.62 -11.80
N PHE A 73 -8.41 -4.94 -12.82
CA PHE A 73 -9.50 -3.97 -12.76
C PHE A 73 -10.62 -4.37 -13.73
N SER A 74 -11.82 -3.85 -13.47
CA SER A 74 -12.92 -3.97 -14.42
C SER A 74 -12.66 -3.07 -15.63
N GLN A 75 -13.36 -3.31 -16.74
CA GLN A 75 -13.26 -2.47 -17.94
C GLN A 75 -13.73 -1.05 -17.65
N GLU A 76 -14.75 -0.90 -16.79
CA GLU A 76 -15.29 0.39 -16.36
C GLU A 76 -14.23 1.18 -15.58
N THR A 77 -13.52 0.52 -14.64
CA THR A 77 -12.44 1.15 -13.87
C THR A 77 -11.27 1.57 -14.77
N LEU A 78 -10.91 0.73 -15.75
CA LEU A 78 -9.85 1.08 -16.71
C LEU A 78 -10.28 2.28 -17.59
N ALA A 79 -11.52 2.33 -18.02
CA ALA A 79 -12.07 3.46 -18.77
C ALA A 79 -12.09 4.75 -17.92
N GLU A 80 -12.47 4.65 -16.64
CA GLU A 80 -12.41 5.78 -15.69
C GLU A 80 -10.98 6.32 -15.56
N LEU A 81 -9.99 5.42 -15.36
CA LEU A 81 -8.58 5.82 -15.30
C LEU A 81 -8.13 6.55 -16.56
N GLN A 82 -8.53 6.07 -17.74
CA GLN A 82 -8.19 6.68 -19.01
C GLN A 82 -8.83 8.06 -19.21
N GLN A 83 -9.97 8.32 -18.60
CA GLN A 83 -10.66 9.61 -18.67
C GLN A 83 -10.13 10.62 -17.65
N ARG A 84 -9.80 10.17 -16.43
CA ARG A 84 -9.43 11.05 -15.31
C ARG A 84 -7.93 11.33 -15.21
N CYS A 85 -7.10 10.41 -15.72
CA CYS A 85 -5.66 10.52 -15.60
C CYS A 85 -5.00 11.06 -16.87
N LYS A 86 -3.87 11.74 -16.66
CA LYS A 86 -2.98 12.14 -17.76
C LYS A 86 -2.48 10.88 -18.49
N ARG A 87 -2.56 10.91 -19.81
CA ARG A 87 -2.08 9.84 -20.69
C ARG A 87 -0.59 10.00 -20.99
N ASN A 88 0.09 8.85 -21.16
CA ASN A 88 1.50 8.77 -21.51
C ASN A 88 2.43 9.63 -20.61
N PRO A 89 2.28 9.60 -19.28
CA PRO A 89 3.23 10.28 -18.41
C PRO A 89 4.57 9.54 -18.38
N ASP A 90 5.65 10.24 -18.08
CA ASP A 90 6.93 9.58 -17.82
C ASP A 90 6.85 8.74 -16.54
N VAL A 91 6.21 9.29 -15.49
CA VAL A 91 6.02 8.60 -14.21
C VAL A 91 4.55 8.67 -13.79
N GLN A 92 3.93 7.52 -13.59
CA GLN A 92 2.63 7.38 -12.93
C GLN A 92 2.84 6.96 -11.48
N LEU A 93 2.33 7.76 -10.54
CA LEU A 93 2.38 7.45 -9.12
C LEU A 93 1.00 6.99 -8.65
N VAL A 94 0.95 5.86 -7.96
CA VAL A 94 -0.26 5.30 -7.34
C VAL A 94 0.01 4.91 -5.90
N VAL A 95 -1.04 4.92 -5.08
CA VAL A 95 -1.00 4.51 -3.67
C VAL A 95 -1.98 3.37 -3.48
N SER A 96 -1.66 2.39 -2.64
CA SER A 96 -2.60 1.32 -2.29
C SER A 96 -2.48 0.93 -0.83
N ASP A 97 -3.61 0.52 -0.24
CA ASP A 97 -3.69 -0.01 1.12
C ASP A 97 -2.84 -1.27 1.32
N GLY A 98 -2.74 -2.10 0.29
CA GLY A 98 -1.99 -3.34 0.40
C GLY A 98 -2.45 -4.19 1.60
N LEU A 99 -1.50 -4.57 2.45
CA LEU A 99 -1.75 -5.32 3.69
C LEU A 99 -1.75 -4.44 4.95
N SER A 100 -1.61 -3.11 4.80
CA SER A 100 -1.66 -2.18 5.95
C SER A 100 -2.17 -0.80 5.56
N SER A 101 -3.44 -0.55 5.81
CA SER A 101 -4.04 0.78 5.70
C SER A 101 -3.46 1.76 6.72
N THR A 102 -3.01 1.24 7.87
CA THR A 102 -2.32 2.02 8.91
C THR A 102 -1.02 2.62 8.39
N SER A 103 -0.27 1.86 7.58
CA SER A 103 0.95 2.32 6.92
C SER A 103 0.69 3.53 6.01
N VAL A 104 -0.38 3.46 5.20
CA VAL A 104 -0.78 4.57 4.33
C VAL A 104 -1.16 5.79 5.18
N SER A 105 -1.96 5.59 6.21
CA SER A 105 -2.41 6.68 7.10
C SER A 105 -1.27 7.38 7.83
N ALA A 106 -0.23 6.62 8.21
CA ALA A 106 0.92 7.15 8.93
C ALA A 106 1.90 7.93 8.02
N ASN A 107 2.05 7.52 6.77
CA ASN A 107 3.17 7.99 5.95
C ASN A 107 2.76 8.87 4.77
N LEU A 108 1.50 8.78 4.30
CA LEU A 108 1.10 9.38 3.02
C LEU A 108 1.27 10.90 2.98
N ARG A 109 0.98 11.60 4.10
CA ARG A 109 1.09 13.06 4.19
C ARG A 109 2.50 13.59 3.94
N ASP A 110 3.50 12.82 4.34
CA ASP A 110 4.89 13.22 4.21
C ASP A 110 5.49 12.72 2.89
N ILE A 111 5.22 11.45 2.54
CA ILE A 111 5.89 10.78 1.42
C ILE A 111 5.36 11.27 0.07
N LEU A 112 4.03 11.37 -0.10
CA LEU A 112 3.45 11.71 -1.41
C LEU A 112 3.87 13.11 -1.89
N PRO A 113 3.76 14.19 -1.09
CA PRO A 113 4.22 15.51 -1.51
C PRO A 113 5.72 15.55 -1.79
N ALA A 114 6.54 14.87 -0.97
CA ALA A 114 7.99 14.84 -1.15
C ALA A 114 8.38 14.17 -2.48
N ILE A 115 7.73 13.06 -2.84
CA ILE A 115 7.97 12.39 -4.13
C ILE A 115 7.52 13.28 -5.29
N LEU A 116 6.33 13.86 -5.23
CA LEU A 116 5.80 14.72 -6.29
C LEU A 116 6.69 15.96 -6.50
N GLN A 117 7.17 16.58 -5.41
CA GLN A 117 8.12 17.70 -5.48
C GLN A 117 9.45 17.28 -6.08
N GLY A 118 9.99 16.12 -5.64
CA GLY A 118 11.23 15.58 -6.18
C GLY A 118 11.13 15.31 -7.69
N LEU A 119 10.05 14.65 -8.13
CA LEU A 119 9.83 14.38 -9.55
C LEU A 119 9.66 15.67 -10.37
N SER A 120 8.90 16.65 -9.86
CA SER A 120 8.69 17.91 -10.56
C SER A 120 9.99 18.68 -10.79
N SER A 121 10.95 18.57 -9.87
CA SER A 121 12.27 19.22 -9.99
C SER A 121 13.17 18.63 -11.08
N THR A 122 12.87 17.40 -11.54
CA THR A 122 13.63 16.72 -12.60
C THR A 122 13.10 16.99 -14.00
N GLY A 123 11.96 17.69 -14.12
CA GLY A 123 11.33 18.00 -15.41
C GLY A 123 10.62 16.81 -16.06
N VAL A 124 10.47 15.66 -15.37
CA VAL A 124 9.69 14.52 -15.88
C VAL A 124 8.21 14.81 -15.84
N SER A 125 7.46 14.26 -16.80
CA SER A 125 6.02 14.36 -16.84
C SER A 125 5.40 13.39 -15.84
N VAL A 126 4.78 13.93 -14.77
CA VAL A 126 4.10 13.13 -13.76
C VAL A 126 2.62 12.98 -14.11
N GLY A 127 2.08 11.76 -13.99
CA GLY A 127 0.67 11.44 -14.17
C GLY A 127 -0.18 11.91 -12.98
N THR A 128 -1.49 11.84 -13.14
CA THR A 128 -2.45 12.13 -12.06
C THR A 128 -2.39 11.04 -11.00
N PRO A 129 -1.98 11.31 -9.75
CA PRO A 129 -1.92 10.30 -8.72
C PRO A 129 -3.33 9.88 -8.28
N PHE A 130 -3.49 8.61 -7.88
CA PHE A 130 -4.74 8.07 -7.36
C PHE A 130 -4.50 6.93 -6.37
N PHE A 131 -5.56 6.54 -5.66
CA PHE A 131 -5.56 5.46 -4.70
C PHE A 131 -6.22 4.20 -5.27
N ILE A 132 -5.59 3.03 -5.05
CA ILE A 132 -6.12 1.72 -5.43
C ILE A 132 -6.52 0.97 -4.18
N LYS A 133 -7.82 0.76 -3.97
CA LYS A 133 -8.33 -0.11 -2.90
C LYS A 133 -8.11 -1.57 -3.27
N TYR A 134 -7.54 -2.32 -2.33
CA TYR A 134 -7.21 -3.75 -2.47
C TYR A 134 -6.22 -4.05 -3.61
N GLY A 135 -5.26 -3.13 -3.82
CA GLY A 135 -4.22 -3.31 -4.84
C GLY A 135 -3.08 -4.22 -4.36
N ARG A 136 -2.57 -5.00 -5.30
CA ARG A 136 -1.33 -5.76 -5.19
C ARG A 136 -0.26 -5.11 -6.08
N VAL A 137 1.01 -5.45 -5.84
CA VAL A 137 2.13 -4.94 -6.66
C VAL A 137 1.84 -5.05 -8.16
N GLY A 138 1.34 -6.20 -8.62
CA GLY A 138 1.03 -6.42 -10.04
C GLY A 138 -0.16 -5.61 -10.60
N ALA A 139 -0.86 -4.79 -9.79
CA ALA A 139 -1.82 -3.83 -10.32
C ALA A 139 -1.14 -2.73 -11.15
N MET A 140 0.16 -2.49 -10.94
CA MET A 140 0.95 -1.55 -11.73
C MET A 140 0.96 -1.88 -13.22
N ASP A 141 1.00 -3.15 -13.58
CA ASP A 141 1.07 -3.57 -14.98
C ASP A 141 -0.19 -3.15 -15.74
N ALA A 142 -1.37 -3.38 -15.15
CA ALA A 142 -2.64 -2.96 -15.73
C ALA A 142 -2.77 -1.42 -15.80
N VAL A 143 -2.25 -0.70 -14.80
CA VAL A 143 -2.21 0.78 -14.81
C VAL A 143 -1.27 1.29 -15.90
N THR A 144 -0.08 0.69 -16.02
CA THR A 144 0.91 1.03 -17.05
C THR A 144 0.34 0.87 -18.45
N GLU A 145 -0.31 -0.27 -18.70
CA GLU A 145 -0.96 -0.55 -19.99
C GLU A 145 -2.11 0.45 -20.27
N ALA A 146 -2.97 0.68 -19.27
CA ALA A 146 -4.13 1.56 -19.41
C ALA A 146 -3.75 3.02 -19.69
N LEU A 147 -2.68 3.53 -19.06
CA LEU A 147 -2.28 4.95 -19.14
C LEU A 147 -1.11 5.20 -20.10
N GLY A 148 -0.37 4.18 -20.51
CA GLY A 148 0.82 4.31 -21.34
C GLY A 148 1.99 4.97 -20.62
N SER A 149 2.12 4.78 -19.31
CA SER A 149 3.22 5.36 -18.54
C SER A 149 4.54 4.66 -18.82
N LYS A 150 5.66 5.39 -18.84
CA LYS A 150 6.99 4.78 -18.98
C LYS A 150 7.41 4.06 -17.70
N VAL A 151 7.13 4.67 -16.56
CA VAL A 151 7.37 4.10 -15.24
C VAL A 151 6.09 4.22 -14.41
N THR A 152 5.68 3.16 -13.76
CA THR A 152 4.63 3.22 -12.74
C THR A 152 5.23 2.88 -11.39
N VAL A 153 4.96 3.72 -10.40
CA VAL A 153 5.38 3.54 -9.01
C VAL A 153 4.16 3.34 -8.14
N ILE A 154 4.13 2.27 -7.37
CA ILE A 154 3.11 2.03 -6.36
C ILE A 154 3.69 2.17 -4.96
N LEU A 155 3.10 3.04 -4.15
CA LEU A 155 3.32 3.13 -2.72
C LEU A 155 2.35 2.16 -2.04
N LEU A 156 2.86 1.09 -1.47
CA LEU A 156 2.05 -0.02 -0.98
C LEU A 156 2.25 -0.24 0.52
N GLY A 157 1.14 -0.33 1.27
CA GLY A 157 1.18 -0.75 2.67
C GLY A 157 1.63 -2.21 2.79
N GLU A 158 2.73 -2.43 3.49
CA GLU A 158 3.33 -3.75 3.66
C GLU A 158 2.63 -4.57 4.74
N ARG A 159 2.90 -5.88 4.74
CA ARG A 159 2.41 -6.75 5.79
C ARG A 159 2.86 -6.24 7.17
N PRO A 160 1.92 -5.99 8.10
CA PRO A 160 2.27 -5.56 9.43
C PRO A 160 3.10 -6.63 10.14
N GLY A 161 4.25 -6.21 10.67
CA GLY A 161 5.07 -7.02 11.55
C GLY A 161 4.63 -6.89 13.01
N LEU A 162 5.20 -7.72 13.90
CA LEU A 162 4.94 -7.62 15.34
C LEU A 162 5.57 -6.39 15.99
N ALA A 163 6.49 -5.73 15.30
CA ALA A 163 7.18 -4.53 15.80
C ALA A 163 6.56 -3.23 15.27
N THR A 164 6.04 -3.24 14.04
CA THR A 164 5.37 -2.10 13.43
C THR A 164 4.38 -2.55 12.37
N GLY A 165 3.24 -1.86 12.27
CA GLY A 165 2.26 -2.01 11.20
C GLY A 165 2.35 -0.90 10.14
N GLU A 166 3.35 0.00 10.25
CA GLU A 166 3.43 1.23 9.48
C GLU A 166 4.44 1.18 8.33
N SER A 167 4.95 0.00 7.99
CA SER A 167 5.88 -0.15 6.88
C SER A 167 5.20 0.06 5.53
N MET A 168 5.78 0.92 4.70
CA MET A 168 5.36 1.20 3.34
C MET A 168 6.52 0.98 2.38
N SER A 169 6.28 0.38 1.23
CA SER A 169 7.26 0.17 0.17
C SER A 169 6.87 0.89 -1.11
N ALA A 170 7.87 1.28 -1.88
CA ALA A 170 7.71 1.76 -3.24
C ALA A 170 8.19 0.67 -4.20
N TYR A 171 7.27 0.16 -5.02
CA TYR A 171 7.59 -0.75 -6.13
C TYR A 171 7.49 0.00 -7.44
N MET A 172 8.33 -0.37 -8.39
CA MET A 172 8.39 0.28 -9.69
C MET A 172 8.36 -0.75 -10.81
N THR A 173 7.62 -0.46 -11.87
CA THR A 173 7.66 -1.19 -13.14
C THR A 173 8.01 -0.23 -14.27
N TYR A 174 8.74 -0.73 -15.25
CA TYR A 174 9.04 -0.03 -16.50
C TYR A 174 8.24 -0.69 -17.62
N GLY A 175 7.46 0.11 -18.36
CA GLY A 175 6.59 -0.34 -19.45
C GLY A 175 7.23 -0.26 -20.83
#